data_db443b4b3943ebb15d7709f9280e6be9
#
_entry.id   db443b4b3943ebb15d7709f9280e6be9
#
_cell.length_a   1.000
_cell.length_b   1.000
_cell.length_c   1.000
_cell.angle_alpha   90.00
_cell.angle_beta   90.00
_cell.angle_gamma   90.00
#
_symmetry.space_group_name_H-M   'P 1'
#
loop_
_entity.id
_entity.type
_entity.pdbx_description
1 polymer ?
#
loop_
_entity_poly.entity_id
_entity_poly.type
_entity_poly.pdbx_seq_one_letter_code
_entity_poly.pdbx_strand_id
1 'polypeptide(L)'
;MKLWSRGLGKQEIHMDFRYCSAIKDPETGNMMVIGNMQSPVTWEFKITFQPEDIGGIMKLIFSPSMLFFAIKNLPQYLLYLMNRNKFKPEGNLVERVNAAYEQCMTGGRVHYREPGSLSSGAATAQEV
;
A
#
# COMPACT_ATOMS: atom_id res chain seq x y z
N MET A 1 1.89 10.34 -4.04
CA MET A 1 3.05 9.54 -4.48
C MET A 1 2.68 8.75 -5.71
N LYS A 2 3.62 8.58 -6.62
CA LYS A 2 3.47 7.73 -7.80
C LYS A 2 4.44 6.57 -7.69
N LEU A 3 3.98 5.38 -7.98
CA LEU A 3 4.80 4.18 -8.06
C LEU A 3 4.70 3.61 -9.46
N TRP A 4 5.84 3.33 -10.05
CA TRP A 4 5.92 2.63 -11.32
C TRP A 4 6.79 1.38 -11.16
N SER A 5 6.36 0.31 -11.79
CA SER A 5 7.17 -0.89 -11.93
C SER A 5 7.09 -1.42 -13.36
N ARG A 6 8.06 -2.20 -13.74
CA ARG A 6 8.13 -2.77 -15.09
C ARG A 6 6.88 -3.59 -15.46
N GLY A 7 6.32 -4.29 -14.47
CA GLY A 7 5.10 -5.09 -14.67
C GLY A 7 3.84 -4.27 -14.97
N LEU A 8 3.85 -2.97 -14.66
CA LEU A 8 2.73 -2.07 -14.93
C LEU A 8 2.74 -1.48 -16.35
N GLY A 9 3.81 -1.71 -17.13
CA GLY A 9 3.94 -1.15 -18.47
C GLY A 9 3.99 0.39 -18.45
N LYS A 10 3.01 1.02 -19.07
CA LYS A 10 2.89 2.49 -19.11
C LYS A 10 2.07 3.09 -17.97
N GLN A 11 1.51 2.26 -17.12
CA GLN A 11 0.65 2.71 -16.02
C GLN A 11 1.47 3.04 -14.77
N GLU A 12 1.02 4.02 -14.02
CA GLU A 12 1.56 4.38 -12.72
C GLU A 12 0.49 4.19 -11.66
N ILE A 13 0.89 3.69 -10.50
CA ILE A 13 0.01 3.61 -9.33
C ILE A 13 0.09 4.93 -8.59
N HIS A 14 -1.06 5.53 -8.35
CA HIS A 14 -1.17 6.77 -7.57
C HIS A 14 -1.64 6.45 -6.15
N MET A 15 -0.85 6.92 -5.18
CA MET A 15 -1.14 6.77 -3.75
C MET A 15 -0.96 8.11 -3.05
N ASP A 16 -1.74 8.35 -2.02
CA ASP A 16 -1.58 9.53 -1.18
C ASP A 16 -1.26 9.10 0.26
N PHE A 17 -0.02 9.25 0.65
CA PHE A 17 0.41 8.88 2.00
C PHE A 17 -0.23 9.70 3.11
N ARG A 18 -0.82 10.85 2.79
CA ARG A 18 -1.53 11.66 3.79
C ARG A 18 -2.75 10.92 4.37
N TYR A 19 -3.32 10.00 3.60
CA TYR A 19 -4.46 9.17 4.02
C TYR A 19 -4.06 7.78 4.50
N CYS A 20 -2.77 7.47 4.51
CA CYS A 20 -2.29 6.19 5.00
C CYS A 20 -2.19 6.20 6.53
N SER A 21 -2.30 5.02 7.11
CA SER A 21 -2.16 4.80 8.54
C SER A 21 -0.98 3.88 8.82
N ALA A 22 -0.16 4.23 9.79
CA ALA A 22 0.90 3.37 10.29
C ALA A 22 0.40 2.69 11.56
N ILE A 23 0.41 1.37 11.57
CA ILE A 23 -0.03 0.55 12.69
C ILE A 23 1.02 -0.49 13.02
N LYS A 24 0.99 -0.96 14.26
CA LYS A 24 1.82 -2.07 14.71
C LYS A 24 1.07 -3.38 14.57
N ASP A 25 1.72 -4.36 14.00
CA ASP A 25 1.18 -5.72 13.94
C ASP A 25 1.15 -6.32 15.36
N PRO A 26 -0.02 -6.70 15.88
CA PRO A 26 -0.12 -7.27 17.21
C PRO A 26 0.55 -8.64 17.35
N GLU A 27 0.68 -9.40 16.26
CA GLU A 27 1.27 -10.73 16.28
C GLU A 27 2.79 -10.70 16.20
N THR A 28 3.34 -9.96 15.25
CA THR A 28 4.79 -9.94 14.99
C THR A 28 5.48 -8.75 15.60
N GLY A 29 4.75 -7.69 15.95
CA GLY A 29 5.29 -6.43 16.41
C GLY A 29 5.90 -5.56 15.31
N ASN A 30 5.81 -5.98 14.06
CA ASN A 30 6.32 -5.22 12.93
C ASN A 30 5.45 -4.00 12.62
N MET A 31 6.06 -2.99 12.03
CA MET A 31 5.34 -1.81 11.58
C MET A 31 4.68 -2.08 10.23
N MET A 32 3.44 -1.70 10.12
CA MET A 32 2.69 -1.79 8.86
C MET A 32 2.19 -0.43 8.44
N VAL A 33 2.24 -0.15 7.15
CA VAL A 33 1.58 1.00 6.53
C VAL A 33 0.45 0.48 5.67
N ILE A 34 -0.75 0.95 5.94
CA ILE A 34 -1.95 0.61 5.20
C ILE A 34 -2.54 1.85 4.54
N GLY A 35 -3.13 1.67 3.40
CA GLY A 35 -3.76 2.76 2.67
C GLY A 35 -4.51 2.26 1.45
N ASN A 36 -5.02 3.21 0.67
CA ASN A 36 -5.71 2.95 -0.57
C ASN A 36 -4.91 3.47 -1.76
N MET A 37 -4.81 2.65 -2.80
CA MET A 37 -4.40 3.11 -4.12
C MET A 37 -5.58 3.81 -4.78
N GLN A 38 -5.31 4.92 -5.48
CA GLN A 38 -6.36 5.72 -6.11
C GLN A 38 -6.51 5.43 -7.61
N SER A 39 -5.43 5.02 -8.25
CA SER A 39 -5.39 4.78 -9.69
C SER A 39 -4.29 3.77 -10.02
N PRO A 40 -4.45 2.93 -11.02
CA PRO A 40 -5.56 2.81 -11.97
C PRO A 40 -6.82 2.16 -11.38
N VAL A 41 -6.69 1.48 -10.25
CA VAL A 41 -7.79 0.82 -9.54
C VAL A 41 -7.74 1.22 -8.07
N THR A 42 -8.90 1.42 -7.46
CA THR A 42 -9.00 1.71 -6.03
C THR A 42 -8.91 0.40 -5.25
N TRP A 43 -7.72 0.10 -4.75
CA TRP A 43 -7.44 -1.07 -3.92
C TRP A 43 -6.77 -0.68 -2.62
N GLU A 44 -7.05 -1.44 -1.60
CA GLU A 44 -6.32 -1.37 -0.34
C GLU A 44 -4.93 -1.98 -0.53
N PHE A 45 -3.94 -1.42 0.16
CA PHE A 45 -2.60 -1.98 0.22
C PHE A 45 -2.09 -2.06 1.66
N LYS A 46 -1.18 -2.98 1.88
CA LYS A 46 -0.50 -3.19 3.15
C LYS A 46 0.99 -3.36 2.86
N ILE A 47 1.78 -2.52 3.49
CA ILE A 47 3.24 -2.62 3.44
C ILE A 47 3.70 -3.01 4.85
N THR A 48 4.37 -4.15 4.97
CA THR A 48 4.93 -4.61 6.24
C THR A 48 6.43 -4.36 6.22
N PHE A 49 6.92 -3.62 7.22
CA PHE A 49 8.35 -3.37 7.40
C PHE A 49 8.92 -4.40 8.37
N GLN A 50 9.95 -5.08 7.94
CA GLN A 50 10.72 -6.01 8.77
C GLN A 50 11.88 -5.29 9.46
N PRO A 51 12.43 -5.83 10.55
CA PRO A 51 13.57 -5.20 11.23
C PRO A 51 14.78 -4.99 10.32
N GLU A 52 14.97 -5.86 9.34
CA GLU A 52 16.07 -5.77 8.36
C GLU A 52 15.93 -4.57 7.43
N ASP A 53 14.70 -4.09 7.21
CA ASP A 53 14.42 -2.96 6.31
C ASP A 53 14.84 -1.61 6.91
N ILE A 54 15.04 -1.55 8.24
CA ILE A 54 15.36 -0.31 8.93
C ILE A 54 16.60 0.35 8.35
N GLY A 55 17.66 -0.44 8.10
CA GLY A 55 18.89 0.09 7.51
C GLY A 55 18.67 0.73 6.14
N GLY A 56 17.89 0.09 5.29
CA GLY A 56 17.53 0.62 3.97
C GLY A 56 16.67 1.88 4.05
N ILE A 57 15.68 1.88 4.92
CA ILE A 57 14.79 3.03 5.13
C ILE A 57 15.58 4.24 5.64
N MET A 58 16.42 4.04 6.63
CA MET A 58 17.25 5.11 7.19
C MET A 58 18.23 5.66 6.14
N LYS A 59 18.84 4.80 5.35
CA LYS A 59 19.68 5.19 4.22
C LYS A 59 18.94 6.10 3.23
N LEU A 60 17.69 5.76 2.90
CA LEU A 60 16.86 6.55 2.00
C LEU A 60 16.50 7.91 2.61
N ILE A 61 16.05 7.92 3.86
CA ILE A 61 15.63 9.14 4.57
C ILE A 61 16.80 10.11 4.74
N PHE A 62 17.98 9.61 5.13
CA PHE A 62 19.17 10.42 5.34
C PHE A 62 20.01 10.65 4.08
N SER A 63 19.51 10.25 2.91
CA SER A 63 20.20 10.58 1.67
C SER A 63 20.20 12.10 1.43
N PRO A 64 21.30 12.69 0.93
CA PRO A 64 21.35 14.13 0.67
C PRO A 64 20.23 14.63 -0.21
N SER A 65 19.85 13.85 -1.20
CA SER A 65 18.74 14.16 -2.12
C SER A 65 17.39 14.22 -1.41
N MET A 66 17.13 13.28 -0.51
CA MET A 66 15.89 13.26 0.25
C MET A 66 15.83 14.40 1.26
N LEU A 67 16.94 14.70 1.94
CA LEU A 67 17.03 15.82 2.86
C LEU A 67 16.80 17.16 2.15
N PHE A 68 17.44 17.35 1.00
CA PHE A 68 17.23 18.55 0.19
C PHE A 68 15.79 18.69 -0.28
N PHE A 69 15.20 17.59 -0.73
CA PHE A 69 13.79 17.54 -1.11
C PHE A 69 12.87 17.91 0.06
N ALA A 70 13.14 17.39 1.25
CA ALA A 70 12.36 17.68 2.45
C ALA A 70 12.44 19.15 2.84
N ILE A 71 13.65 19.73 2.83
CA ILE A 71 13.88 21.14 3.17
C ILE A 71 13.18 22.05 2.15
N LYS A 72 13.32 21.75 0.88
CA LYS A 72 12.68 22.52 -0.20
C LYS A 72 11.15 22.51 -0.08
N ASN A 73 10.58 21.42 0.39
CA ASN A 73 9.13 21.26 0.51
C ASN A 73 8.61 21.43 1.93
N LEU A 74 9.40 22.01 2.82
CA LEU A 74 8.99 22.31 4.20
C LEU A 74 7.67 23.10 4.28
N PRO A 75 7.39 24.11 3.44
CA PRO A 75 6.09 24.77 3.42
C PRO A 75 4.92 23.84 3.20
N GLN A 76 5.06 22.83 2.34
CA GLN A 76 4.03 21.83 2.09
C GLN A 76 3.77 20.97 3.34
N TYR A 77 4.80 20.66 4.08
CA TYR A 77 4.67 19.94 5.35
C TYR A 77 3.94 20.76 6.41
N LEU A 78 4.25 22.05 6.49
CA LEU A 78 3.54 22.95 7.40
C LEU A 78 2.06 23.08 7.04
N LEU A 79 1.74 23.20 5.76
CA LEU A 79 0.35 23.20 5.29
C LEU A 79 -0.36 21.88 5.63
N TYR A 80 0.32 20.75 5.49
CA TYR A 80 -0.21 19.46 5.92
C TYR A 80 -0.52 19.46 7.42
N LEU A 81 0.38 19.93 8.26
CA LEU A 81 0.16 19.99 9.71
C LEU A 81 -1.05 20.86 10.07
N MET A 82 -1.21 21.99 9.40
CA MET A 82 -2.37 22.88 9.62
C MET A 82 -3.69 22.22 9.21
N ASN A 83 -3.67 21.41 8.16
CA ASN A 83 -4.84 20.75 7.61
C ASN A 83 -4.91 19.25 7.97
N ARG A 84 -4.17 18.80 8.96
CA ARG A 84 -4.06 17.40 9.35
C ARG A 84 -5.41 16.71 9.51
N ASN A 85 -6.40 17.40 10.01
CA ASN A 85 -7.74 16.86 10.23
C ASN A 85 -8.48 16.49 8.94
N LYS A 86 -8.11 17.09 7.82
CA LYS A 86 -8.69 16.77 6.51
C LYS A 86 -8.16 15.46 5.90
N PHE A 87 -6.98 15.03 6.33
CA PHE A 87 -6.27 13.88 5.77
C PHE A 87 -6.31 12.68 6.72
N LYS A 88 -7.42 12.45 7.38
CA LYS A 88 -7.59 11.26 8.22
C LYS A 88 -7.88 10.05 7.35
N PRO A 89 -7.25 8.90 7.61
CA PRO A 89 -7.64 7.64 6.98
C PRO A 89 -9.07 7.29 7.37
N GLU A 90 -9.74 6.53 6.51
CA GLU A 90 -11.07 6.02 6.82
C GLU A 90 -11.02 5.16 8.10
N GLY A 91 -12.01 5.32 8.98
CA GLY A 91 -12.01 4.63 10.27
C GLY A 91 -12.06 3.10 10.18
N ASN A 92 -12.60 2.57 9.09
CA ASN A 92 -12.69 1.13 8.84
C ASN A 92 -11.58 0.58 7.92
N LEU A 93 -10.59 1.43 7.56
CA LEU A 93 -9.52 1.04 6.64
C LEU A 93 -8.74 -0.16 7.16
N VAL A 94 -8.39 -0.18 8.44
CA VAL A 94 -7.65 -1.27 9.08
C VAL A 94 -8.42 -2.58 8.98
N GLU A 95 -9.71 -2.56 9.29
CA GLU A 95 -10.58 -3.74 9.21
C GLU A 95 -10.70 -4.25 7.78
N ARG A 96 -10.90 -3.35 6.83
CA ARG A 96 -11.00 -3.69 5.41
C ARG A 96 -9.71 -4.32 4.89
N VAL A 97 -8.57 -3.75 5.22
CA VAL A 97 -7.25 -4.27 4.80
C VAL A 97 -7.01 -5.64 5.41
N ASN A 98 -7.28 -5.82 6.70
CA ASN A 98 -7.10 -7.10 7.36
C ASN A 98 -8.06 -8.16 6.80
N ALA A 99 -9.31 -7.82 6.58
CA ALA A 99 -10.29 -8.73 5.99
C ALA A 99 -9.90 -9.14 4.57
N ALA A 100 -9.47 -8.20 3.74
CA ALA A 100 -8.98 -8.49 2.40
C ALA A 100 -7.72 -9.36 2.41
N TYR A 101 -6.79 -9.08 3.32
CA TYR A 101 -5.57 -9.87 3.48
C TYR A 101 -5.89 -11.31 3.89
N GLU A 102 -6.73 -11.51 4.89
CA GLU A 102 -7.15 -12.84 5.33
C GLU A 102 -7.89 -13.58 4.22
N GLN A 103 -8.79 -12.91 3.53
CA GLN A 103 -9.52 -13.50 2.41
C GLN A 103 -8.59 -13.97 1.30
N CYS A 104 -7.56 -13.19 0.97
CA CYS A 104 -6.59 -13.56 -0.06
C CYS A 104 -5.64 -14.67 0.39
N MET A 105 -5.28 -14.71 1.68
CA MET A 105 -4.26 -15.63 2.19
C MET A 105 -4.84 -16.93 2.73
N THR A 106 -6.03 -16.92 3.33
CA THR A 106 -6.64 -18.08 4.00
C THR A 106 -7.94 -18.54 3.35
N GLY A 107 -8.68 -17.64 2.74
CA GLY A 107 -10.03 -17.88 2.21
C GLY A 107 -10.09 -18.64 0.91
N GLY A 108 -9.05 -19.38 0.60
CA GLY A 108 -8.97 -20.03 -0.70
C GLY A 108 -8.82 -18.97 -1.79
N ARG A 109 -8.14 -19.31 -2.68
CA ARG A 109 -7.74 -18.71 -3.93
C ARG A 109 -8.76 -17.70 -4.43
N VAL A 110 -8.64 -16.47 -3.99
CA VAL A 110 -9.12 -15.39 -4.83
C VAL A 110 -8.33 -15.54 -6.11
N HIS A 111 -9.00 -16.06 -7.09
CA HIS A 111 -8.38 -16.25 -8.39
C HIS A 111 -7.90 -14.88 -8.86
N TYR A 112 -6.63 -14.63 -8.74
CA TYR A 112 -5.99 -13.69 -9.63
C TYR A 112 -6.20 -14.24 -11.03
N ARG A 113 -7.24 -13.77 -11.67
CA ARG A 113 -7.61 -14.17 -13.01
C ARG A 113 -6.62 -13.50 -13.94
N GLU A 114 -5.57 -14.22 -14.29
CA GLU A 114 -4.72 -13.78 -15.37
C GLU A 114 -5.57 -13.55 -16.63
N PRO A 115 -5.44 -12.37 -17.26
CA PRO A 115 -6.09 -12.14 -18.53
C PRO A 115 -5.57 -13.17 -19.53
N GLY A 116 -6.39 -14.13 -19.90
CA GLY A 116 -6.04 -15.20 -20.83
C GLY A 116 -6.21 -16.62 -20.30
N SER A 117 -6.38 -16.83 -19.01
CA SER A 117 -6.62 -18.16 -18.43
C SER A 117 -8.12 -18.50 -18.27
N LEU A 118 -8.96 -17.82 -19.02
CA LEU A 118 -10.43 -17.89 -18.90
C LEU A 118 -11.02 -19.28 -19.15
N SER A 119 -10.33 -20.13 -19.93
CA SER A 119 -10.89 -21.42 -20.32
C SER A 119 -10.62 -22.54 -19.33
N SER A 120 -9.49 -22.49 -18.61
CA SER A 120 -9.14 -23.58 -17.71
C SER A 120 -9.79 -23.47 -16.33
N GLY A 121 -10.07 -22.26 -15.87
CA GLY A 121 -10.72 -22.05 -14.58
C GLY A 121 -12.20 -22.40 -14.54
N ALA A 122 -12.89 -22.25 -15.67
CA ALA A 122 -14.31 -22.58 -15.78
C ALA A 122 -14.55 -24.10 -15.84
N ALA A 123 -13.64 -24.84 -16.47
CA ALA A 123 -13.75 -26.28 -16.56
C ALA A 123 -13.55 -26.97 -15.20
N THR A 124 -12.66 -26.43 -14.36
CA THR A 124 -12.38 -27.02 -13.03
C THR A 124 -13.50 -26.76 -12.02
N ALA A 125 -14.27 -25.71 -12.20
CA ALA A 125 -15.39 -25.38 -11.32
C ALA A 125 -16.65 -26.23 -11.59
N GLN A 126 -16.73 -26.87 -12.76
CA GLN A 126 -17.87 -27.71 -13.11
C GLN A 126 -17.70 -29.19 -12.72
N GLU A 127 -16.48 -29.62 -12.44
CA GLU A 127 -16.22 -31.01 -12.04
C GLU A 127 -16.25 -31.22 -10.50
N VAL A 128 -16.47 -30.17 -9.78
CA VAL A 128 -16.59 -30.21 -8.32
C VAL A 128 -18.03 -29.86 -7.92
#